data_f10cec52897d5f87b7eb0248e814610a
#
_entry.id   f10cec52897d5f87b7eb0248e814610a
#
_cell.length_a   1.000
_cell.length_b   1.000
_cell.length_c   1.000
_cell.angle_alpha   90.00
_cell.angle_beta   90.00
_cell.angle_gamma   90.00
#
_symmetry.space_group_name_H-M   'P 1'
#
loop_
_entity.id
_entity.type
_entity.pdbx_description
1 polymer ?
#
loop_
_entity_poly.entity_id
_entity_poly.type
_entity_poly.pdbx_seq_one_letter_code
_entity_poly.pdbx_strand_id
1 'polypeptide(L)'
;LAALERVRPALTRIAEILALKRTAINLLDAYLGHQAGAKVLTGQIKRGDGQEINAVIWFCDLRNSTPLADSMSREAFLGLLNDYFECLAGAVLDHDGEVLRFIGDAALAIFPVEEGGWSKKEACEAAVKAAKDALERMAELNRQRESFGTAPLGFGIGLHLGDVMYGNIGTADRIEFTVIGAAANEAARIEGLCKTL
;
A
#
# COMPACT_ATOMS: atom_id res chain seq x y z
N LEU A 1 26.18 30.67 31.02
CA LEU A 1 25.63 31.34 29.83
C LEU A 1 26.61 31.25 28.66
N ALA A 2 27.87 31.70 28.75
CA ALA A 2 28.87 31.68 27.69
C ALA A 2 29.15 30.28 27.10
N ALA A 3 29.08 29.20 27.91
CA ALA A 3 29.25 27.81 27.40
C ALA A 3 28.05 27.36 26.55
N LEU A 4 26.84 27.74 26.89
CA LEU A 4 25.61 27.46 26.12
C LEU A 4 25.61 28.20 24.78
N GLU A 5 26.09 29.43 24.75
CA GLU A 5 26.20 30.20 23.48
C GLU A 5 27.21 29.59 22.51
N ARG A 6 28.27 28.96 23.00
CA ARG A 6 29.27 28.27 22.19
C ARG A 6 28.73 26.99 21.52
N VAL A 7 27.89 26.23 22.21
CA VAL A 7 27.33 24.97 21.67
C VAL A 7 26.05 25.17 20.87
N ARG A 8 25.35 26.29 21.07
CA ARG A 8 24.07 26.59 20.40
C ARG A 8 24.12 26.42 18.88
N PRO A 9 25.11 26.97 18.12
CA PRO A 9 25.11 26.80 16.66
C PRO A 9 25.24 25.33 16.22
N ALA A 10 26.05 24.54 16.94
CA ALA A 10 26.19 23.11 16.65
C ALA A 10 24.90 22.34 16.94
N LEU A 11 24.26 22.61 18.08
CA LEU A 11 22.98 22.01 18.44
C LEU A 11 21.85 22.38 17.44
N THR A 12 21.81 23.65 17.02
CA THR A 12 20.85 24.11 16.00
C THR A 12 21.01 23.33 14.70
N ARG A 13 22.25 23.20 14.20
CA ARG A 13 22.51 22.43 12.97
C ARG A 13 22.12 20.95 13.09
N ILE A 14 22.42 20.33 14.24
CA ILE A 14 22.04 18.94 14.50
C ILE A 14 20.50 18.81 14.50
N ALA A 15 19.80 19.73 15.17
CA ALA A 15 18.34 19.74 15.21
C ALA A 15 17.74 19.93 13.80
N GLU A 16 18.28 20.81 12.98
CA GLU A 16 17.88 21.01 11.59
C GLU A 16 18.06 19.75 10.75
N ILE A 17 19.23 19.08 10.85
CA ILE A 17 19.52 17.84 10.13
C ILE A 17 18.53 16.73 10.55
N LEU A 18 18.29 16.59 11.85
CA LEU A 18 17.34 15.59 12.36
C LEU A 18 15.89 15.89 11.89
N ALA A 19 15.50 17.16 11.88
CA ALA A 19 14.19 17.58 11.38
C ALA A 19 14.04 17.27 9.89
N LEU A 20 15.03 17.61 9.06
CA LEU A 20 15.05 17.30 7.62
C LEU A 20 15.00 15.79 7.37
N LYS A 21 15.80 15.01 8.12
CA LYS A 21 15.77 13.54 8.02
C LYS A 21 14.39 12.98 8.36
N ARG A 22 13.76 13.48 9.43
CA ARG A 22 12.41 13.05 9.83
C ARG A 22 11.37 13.41 8.77
N THR A 23 11.46 14.62 8.19
CA THR A 23 10.57 15.03 7.09
C THR A 23 10.75 14.13 5.89
N ALA A 24 11.98 13.79 5.50
CA ALA A 24 12.25 12.87 4.39
C ALA A 24 11.67 11.47 4.64
N ILE A 25 11.84 10.94 5.86
CA ILE A 25 11.24 9.65 6.25
C ILE A 25 9.71 9.71 6.11
N ASN A 26 9.07 10.71 6.72
CA ASN A 26 7.61 10.85 6.69
C ASN A 26 7.06 10.97 5.25
N LEU A 27 7.77 11.70 4.37
CA LEU A 27 7.38 11.81 2.96
C LEU A 27 7.53 10.47 2.23
N LEU A 28 8.63 9.76 2.43
CA LEU A 28 8.85 8.46 1.81
C LEU A 28 7.84 7.43 2.31
N ASP A 29 7.58 7.40 3.61
CA ASP A 29 6.57 6.49 4.19
C ASP A 29 5.17 6.78 3.64
N ALA A 30 4.81 8.06 3.48
CA ALA A 30 3.50 8.44 2.95
C ALA A 30 3.30 8.12 1.47
N TYR A 31 4.37 8.17 0.65
CA TYR A 31 4.26 7.99 -0.81
C TYR A 31 4.74 6.64 -1.31
N LEU A 32 5.65 5.98 -0.61
CA LEU A 32 6.22 4.69 -1.01
C LEU A 32 5.86 3.55 -0.06
N GLY A 33 5.34 3.87 1.13
CA GLY A 33 5.22 2.93 2.23
C GLY A 33 6.52 2.78 3.03
N HIS A 34 6.40 2.25 4.24
CA HIS A 34 7.50 2.22 5.22
C HIS A 34 8.71 1.40 4.74
N GLN A 35 8.49 0.21 4.20
CA GLN A 35 9.57 -0.68 3.79
C GLN A 35 10.30 -0.18 2.54
N ALA A 36 9.56 0.21 1.49
CA ALA A 36 10.14 0.80 0.29
C ALA A 36 10.85 2.12 0.61
N GLY A 37 10.25 2.98 1.44
CA GLY A 37 10.85 4.23 1.93
C GLY A 37 12.18 3.99 2.64
N ALA A 38 12.26 2.99 3.53
CA ALA A 38 13.50 2.62 4.22
C ALA A 38 14.59 2.15 3.26
N LYS A 39 14.25 1.34 2.24
CA LYS A 39 15.19 0.88 1.20
C LYS A 39 15.73 2.05 0.38
N VAL A 40 14.88 2.99 0.00
CA VAL A 40 15.29 4.22 -0.71
C VAL A 40 16.24 5.06 0.15
N LEU A 41 15.96 5.23 1.45
CA LEU A 41 16.82 5.96 2.38
C LEU A 41 18.20 5.30 2.58
N THR A 42 18.29 3.98 2.45
CA THR A 42 19.57 3.24 2.51
C THR A 42 20.34 3.23 1.19
N GLY A 43 19.81 3.90 0.15
CA GLY A 43 20.49 4.07 -1.13
C GLY A 43 20.14 3.04 -2.20
N GLN A 44 19.11 2.24 -2.02
CA GLN A 44 18.57 1.36 -3.07
C GLN A 44 17.70 2.17 -4.03
N ILE A 45 18.35 3.01 -4.84
CA ILE A 45 17.68 3.98 -5.72
C ILE A 45 18.03 3.80 -7.19
N LYS A 46 18.76 2.76 -7.54
CA LYS A 46 19.14 2.51 -8.94
C LYS A 46 18.07 1.68 -9.64
N ARG A 47 17.77 2.05 -10.87
CA ARG A 47 16.92 1.24 -11.75
C ARG A 47 17.51 -0.17 -11.90
N GLY A 48 16.69 -1.18 -11.69
CA GLY A 48 17.08 -2.58 -11.74
C GLY A 48 17.61 -3.15 -10.41
N ASP A 49 17.80 -2.30 -9.37
CA ASP A 49 18.03 -2.82 -8.03
C ASP A 49 16.77 -3.54 -7.55
N GLY A 50 16.89 -4.80 -7.20
CA GLY A 50 15.76 -5.62 -6.74
C GLY A 50 16.24 -6.95 -6.21
N GLN A 51 15.35 -7.63 -5.53
CA GLN A 51 15.56 -8.98 -5.00
C GLN A 51 14.36 -9.87 -5.33
N GLU A 52 14.62 -11.13 -5.57
CA GLU A 52 13.57 -12.13 -5.64
C GLU A 52 13.06 -12.43 -4.24
N ILE A 53 11.75 -12.32 -4.05
CA ILE A 53 11.08 -12.64 -2.79
C ILE A 53 9.90 -13.57 -3.04
N ASN A 54 9.57 -14.38 -2.05
CA ASN A 54 8.30 -15.08 -2.00
C ASN A 54 7.33 -14.22 -1.17
N ALA A 55 6.12 -14.01 -1.65
CA ALA A 55 5.13 -13.17 -0.98
C ALA A 55 3.70 -13.63 -1.28
N VAL A 56 2.78 -13.32 -0.39
CA VAL A 56 1.36 -13.30 -0.76
C VAL A 56 1.07 -11.97 -1.41
N ILE A 57 0.68 -12.03 -2.67
CA ILE A 57 0.27 -10.86 -3.45
C ILE A 57 -1.21 -10.62 -3.16
N TRP A 58 -1.55 -9.39 -2.80
CA TRP A 58 -2.90 -8.90 -2.65
C TRP A 58 -3.22 -7.96 -3.80
N PHE A 59 -4.31 -8.21 -4.48
CA PHE A 59 -4.86 -7.29 -5.47
C PHE A 59 -6.33 -7.08 -5.19
N CYS A 60 -6.79 -5.81 -5.13
CA CYS A 60 -8.19 -5.50 -4.97
C CYS A 60 -8.63 -4.42 -5.95
N ASP A 61 -9.91 -4.43 -6.32
CA ASP A 61 -10.48 -3.54 -7.34
C ASP A 61 -11.94 -3.22 -7.01
N LEU A 62 -12.32 -1.94 -7.21
CA LEU A 62 -13.68 -1.46 -7.00
C LEU A 62 -14.57 -1.83 -8.20
N ARG A 63 -15.74 -2.36 -7.95
CA ARG A 63 -16.69 -2.72 -9.00
C ARG A 63 -17.45 -1.50 -9.52
N ASN A 64 -17.62 -1.45 -10.85
CA ASN A 64 -18.39 -0.40 -11.52
C ASN A 64 -17.88 1.02 -11.20
N SER A 65 -16.59 1.20 -11.01
CA SER A 65 -15.98 2.48 -10.66
C SER A 65 -16.25 3.57 -11.71
N THR A 66 -16.21 3.24 -13.01
CA THR A 66 -16.45 4.20 -14.10
C THR A 66 -17.88 4.76 -14.05
N PRO A 67 -18.96 3.95 -14.09
CA PRO A 67 -20.32 4.47 -13.90
C PRO A 67 -20.50 5.22 -12.57
N LEU A 68 -19.82 4.79 -11.51
CA LEU A 68 -19.89 5.43 -10.22
C LEU A 68 -19.25 6.82 -10.26
N ALA A 69 -18.09 6.97 -10.90
CA ALA A 69 -17.44 8.26 -11.11
C ALA A 69 -18.29 9.23 -11.94
N ASP A 70 -19.00 8.71 -12.96
CA ASP A 70 -19.88 9.52 -13.81
C ASP A 70 -21.16 9.97 -13.09
N SER A 71 -21.53 9.31 -11.98
CA SER A 71 -22.77 9.58 -11.24
C SER A 71 -22.66 10.67 -10.17
N MET A 72 -21.45 11.17 -9.88
CA MET A 72 -21.19 12.11 -8.77
C MET A 72 -20.13 13.17 -9.12
N SER A 73 -19.93 14.15 -8.25
CA SER A 73 -18.83 15.12 -8.43
C SER A 73 -17.46 14.45 -8.23
N ARG A 74 -16.43 15.05 -8.81
CA ARG A 74 -15.05 14.55 -8.68
C ARG A 74 -14.60 14.51 -7.22
N GLU A 75 -14.96 15.51 -6.45
CA GLU A 75 -14.65 15.59 -5.01
C GLU A 75 -15.35 14.48 -4.22
N ALA A 76 -16.63 14.20 -4.55
CA ALA A 76 -17.36 13.12 -3.92
C ALA A 76 -16.78 11.75 -4.28
N PHE A 77 -16.37 11.55 -5.54
CA PHE A 77 -15.72 10.31 -5.98
C PHE A 77 -14.35 10.12 -5.32
N LEU A 78 -13.55 11.19 -5.18
CA LEU A 78 -12.28 11.13 -4.45
C LEU A 78 -12.49 10.77 -2.98
N GLY A 79 -13.49 11.36 -2.31
CA GLY A 79 -13.87 11.00 -0.95
C GLY A 79 -14.25 9.53 -0.82
N LEU A 80 -15.09 9.04 -1.73
CA LEU A 80 -15.49 7.64 -1.80
C LEU A 80 -14.30 6.68 -1.99
N LEU A 81 -13.36 7.02 -2.88
CA LEU A 81 -12.14 6.22 -3.07
C LEU A 81 -11.27 6.19 -1.82
N ASN A 82 -11.18 7.30 -1.09
CA ASN A 82 -10.44 7.33 0.18
C ASN A 82 -11.09 6.42 1.23
N ASP A 83 -12.42 6.48 1.39
CA ASP A 83 -13.15 5.61 2.32
C ASP A 83 -13.00 4.13 1.93
N TYR A 84 -13.05 3.83 0.64
CA TYR A 84 -12.83 2.49 0.10
C TYR A 84 -11.42 1.99 0.37
N PHE A 85 -10.38 2.79 0.08
CA PHE A 85 -9.00 2.40 0.35
C PHE A 85 -8.69 2.29 1.83
N GLU A 86 -9.31 3.11 2.69
CA GLU A 86 -9.18 2.97 4.14
C GLU A 86 -9.70 1.60 4.62
N CYS A 87 -10.78 1.09 4.02
CA CYS A 87 -11.28 -0.24 4.34
C CYS A 87 -10.34 -1.35 3.86
N LEU A 88 -9.80 -1.28 2.63
CA LEU A 88 -9.04 -2.37 2.02
C LEU A 88 -7.54 -2.26 2.28
N ALA A 89 -6.93 -1.15 1.92
CA ALA A 89 -5.51 -0.93 2.15
C ALA A 89 -5.20 -0.71 3.63
N GLY A 90 -6.10 -0.06 4.38
CA GLY A 90 -6.01 0.05 5.83
C GLY A 90 -5.96 -1.31 6.51
N ALA A 91 -6.82 -2.26 6.11
CA ALA A 91 -6.79 -3.63 6.63
C ALA A 91 -5.47 -4.35 6.32
N VAL A 92 -4.88 -4.14 5.13
CA VAL A 92 -3.55 -4.67 4.79
C VAL A 92 -2.49 -4.15 5.76
N LEU A 93 -2.47 -2.83 6.00
CA LEU A 93 -1.50 -2.18 6.88
C LEU A 93 -1.66 -2.62 8.34
N ASP A 94 -2.88 -2.76 8.84
CA ASP A 94 -3.17 -3.18 10.21
C ASP A 94 -2.81 -4.66 10.48
N HIS A 95 -2.61 -5.43 9.42
CA HIS A 95 -2.12 -6.82 9.48
C HIS A 95 -0.68 -6.95 8.97
N ASP A 96 0.13 -5.88 9.10
CA ASP A 96 1.55 -5.83 8.77
C ASP A 96 1.89 -6.18 7.30
N GLY A 97 0.92 -6.02 6.38
CA GLY A 97 1.16 -6.06 4.95
C GLY A 97 1.73 -4.74 4.44
N GLU A 98 2.24 -4.75 3.24
CA GLU A 98 2.80 -3.57 2.57
C GLU A 98 1.95 -3.19 1.36
N VAL A 99 1.38 -1.98 1.38
CA VAL A 99 0.69 -1.41 0.21
C VAL A 99 1.74 -0.79 -0.70
N LEU A 100 1.88 -1.33 -1.91
CA LEU A 100 2.90 -0.90 -2.86
C LEU A 100 2.42 0.29 -3.70
N ARG A 101 1.18 0.25 -4.16
CA ARG A 101 0.61 1.34 -4.97
C ARG A 101 -0.89 1.22 -5.16
N PHE A 102 -1.49 2.37 -5.46
CA PHE A 102 -2.84 2.48 -5.97
C PHE A 102 -2.82 2.61 -7.49
N ILE A 103 -3.71 1.91 -8.19
CA ILE A 103 -3.80 1.86 -9.65
C ILE A 103 -5.23 2.25 -10.04
N GLY A 104 -5.50 3.55 -10.11
CA GLY A 104 -6.88 4.03 -10.26
C GLY A 104 -7.70 3.70 -9.01
N ASP A 105 -8.64 2.79 -9.16
CA ASP A 105 -9.52 2.26 -8.11
C ASP A 105 -9.09 0.88 -7.59
N ALA A 106 -7.95 0.39 -8.06
CA ALA A 106 -7.31 -0.84 -7.57
C ALA A 106 -6.16 -0.55 -6.61
N ALA A 107 -5.83 -1.53 -5.76
CA ALA A 107 -4.63 -1.50 -4.95
C ALA A 107 -3.85 -2.82 -5.05
N LEU A 108 -2.53 -2.68 -5.11
CA LEU A 108 -1.57 -3.77 -5.07
C LEU A 108 -0.81 -3.71 -3.75
N ALA A 109 -0.83 -4.82 -3.03
CA ALA A 109 -0.12 -4.97 -1.77
C ALA A 109 0.54 -6.36 -1.67
N ILE A 110 1.42 -6.53 -0.69
CA ILE A 110 2.11 -7.80 -0.43
C ILE A 110 2.18 -8.10 1.06
N PHE A 111 2.31 -9.40 1.36
CA PHE A 111 2.72 -9.92 2.65
C PHE A 111 3.99 -10.75 2.40
N PRO A 112 5.19 -10.17 2.62
CA PRO A 112 6.43 -10.81 2.25
C PRO A 112 6.77 -11.99 3.18
N VAL A 113 7.37 -13.04 2.59
CA VAL A 113 7.99 -14.14 3.33
C VAL A 113 9.48 -13.84 3.43
N GLU A 114 10.00 -13.70 4.64
CA GLU A 114 11.37 -13.28 4.88
C GLU A 114 12.14 -14.35 5.68
N GLU A 115 13.41 -14.53 5.37
CA GLU A 115 14.30 -15.37 6.17
C GLU A 115 14.54 -14.69 7.53
N GLY A 116 14.08 -15.36 8.63
CA GLY A 116 14.07 -14.77 9.98
C GLY A 116 12.91 -13.82 10.28
N GLY A 117 12.00 -13.60 9.31
CA GLY A 117 10.72 -12.90 9.43
C GLY A 117 9.55 -13.88 9.36
N TRP A 118 8.53 -13.54 8.57
CA TRP A 118 7.35 -14.38 8.42
C TRP A 118 7.61 -15.63 7.57
N SER A 119 7.17 -16.77 8.05
CA SER A 119 7.04 -17.99 7.26
C SER A 119 5.91 -17.87 6.22
N LYS A 120 5.91 -18.73 5.20
CA LYS A 120 4.81 -18.80 4.21
C LYS A 120 3.44 -18.92 4.87
N LYS A 121 3.36 -19.71 5.94
CA LYS A 121 2.11 -19.91 6.68
C LYS A 121 1.65 -18.62 7.35
N GLU A 122 2.53 -17.93 8.05
CA GLU A 122 2.23 -16.67 8.74
C GLU A 122 1.82 -15.59 7.76
N ALA A 123 2.53 -15.43 6.64
CA ALA A 123 2.17 -14.48 5.58
C ALA A 123 0.78 -14.78 4.99
N CYS A 124 0.46 -16.06 4.73
CA CYS A 124 -0.86 -16.46 4.26
C CYS A 124 -1.95 -16.19 5.30
N GLU A 125 -1.69 -16.49 6.59
CA GLU A 125 -2.65 -16.25 7.67
C GLU A 125 -2.90 -14.75 7.85
N ALA A 126 -1.87 -13.90 7.77
CA ALA A 126 -1.99 -12.45 7.83
C ALA A 126 -2.81 -11.90 6.66
N ALA A 127 -2.51 -12.31 5.42
CA ALA A 127 -3.26 -11.91 4.25
C ALA A 127 -4.74 -12.30 4.32
N VAL A 128 -5.05 -13.50 4.80
CA VAL A 128 -6.44 -13.96 4.97
C VAL A 128 -7.14 -13.20 6.10
N LYS A 129 -6.45 -12.87 7.20
CA LYS A 129 -7.01 -12.03 8.27
C LYS A 129 -7.31 -10.63 7.77
N ALA A 130 -6.37 -10.02 7.03
CA ALA A 130 -6.58 -8.73 6.40
C ALA A 130 -7.77 -8.74 5.44
N ALA A 131 -7.95 -9.82 4.64
CA ALA A 131 -9.10 -9.94 3.75
C ALA A 131 -10.43 -10.00 4.51
N LYS A 132 -10.48 -10.73 5.62
CA LYS A 132 -11.69 -10.78 6.47
C LYS A 132 -11.99 -9.43 7.11
N ASP A 133 -10.99 -8.76 7.64
CA ASP A 133 -11.12 -7.42 8.23
C ASP A 133 -11.59 -6.40 7.17
N ALA A 134 -11.01 -6.44 5.96
CA ALA A 134 -11.45 -5.61 4.85
C ALA A 134 -12.94 -5.86 4.49
N LEU A 135 -13.38 -7.11 4.47
CA LEU A 135 -14.79 -7.45 4.24
C LEU A 135 -15.70 -6.87 5.32
N GLU A 136 -15.30 -6.95 6.60
CA GLU A 136 -16.06 -6.40 7.73
C GLU A 136 -16.14 -4.86 7.67
N ARG A 137 -15.03 -4.17 7.37
CA ARG A 137 -14.98 -2.71 7.19
C ARG A 137 -15.84 -2.26 6.02
N MET A 138 -15.76 -2.96 4.89
CA MET A 138 -16.61 -2.66 3.73
C MET A 138 -18.09 -2.92 3.99
N ALA A 139 -18.43 -3.94 4.77
CA ALA A 139 -19.81 -4.19 5.18
C ALA A 139 -20.35 -3.04 6.06
N GLU A 140 -19.53 -2.50 6.96
CA GLU A 140 -19.89 -1.33 7.77
C GLU A 140 -20.05 -0.08 6.93
N LEU A 141 -19.09 0.20 6.03
CA LEU A 141 -19.19 1.32 5.09
C LEU A 141 -20.47 1.22 4.24
N ASN A 142 -20.79 0.04 3.74
CA ASN A 142 -22.00 -0.19 2.95
C ASN A 142 -23.29 0.01 3.77
N ARG A 143 -23.35 -0.42 5.02
CA ARG A 143 -24.48 -0.13 5.92
C ARG A 143 -24.68 1.38 6.11
N GLN A 144 -23.59 2.12 6.30
CA GLN A 144 -23.67 3.59 6.41
C GLN A 144 -24.17 4.22 5.12
N ARG A 145 -23.67 3.79 3.96
CA ARG A 145 -24.10 4.27 2.64
C ARG A 145 -25.60 4.03 2.41
N GLU A 146 -26.08 2.84 2.73
CA GLU A 146 -27.49 2.49 2.62
C GLU A 146 -28.37 3.35 3.54
N SER A 147 -27.90 3.68 4.75
CA SER A 147 -28.62 4.57 5.66
C SER A 147 -28.80 5.99 5.11
N PHE A 148 -27.91 6.41 4.20
CA PHE A 148 -28.01 7.69 3.46
C PHE A 148 -28.71 7.54 2.10
N GLY A 149 -29.26 6.36 1.79
CA GLY A 149 -29.96 6.09 0.52
C GLY A 149 -29.03 5.96 -0.68
N THR A 150 -27.72 5.71 -0.45
CA THR A 150 -26.73 5.46 -1.52
C THR A 150 -26.48 3.97 -1.71
N ALA A 151 -26.22 3.55 -2.95
CA ALA A 151 -25.97 2.14 -3.26
C ALA A 151 -24.70 1.61 -2.59
N PRO A 152 -24.67 0.34 -2.16
CA PRO A 152 -23.48 -0.31 -1.64
C PRO A 152 -22.39 -0.42 -2.70
N LEU A 153 -21.14 -0.42 -2.27
CA LEU A 153 -19.97 -0.62 -3.11
C LEU A 153 -19.65 -2.11 -3.25
N GLY A 154 -19.51 -2.57 -4.49
CA GLY A 154 -18.98 -3.89 -4.80
C GLY A 154 -17.46 -3.82 -4.97
N PHE A 155 -16.77 -4.87 -4.62
CA PHE A 155 -15.32 -4.99 -4.77
C PHE A 155 -14.89 -6.45 -4.90
N GLY A 156 -13.64 -6.68 -5.29
CA GLY A 156 -13.02 -7.99 -5.31
C GLY A 156 -11.66 -7.96 -4.64
N ILE A 157 -11.24 -9.09 -4.07
CA ILE A 157 -9.90 -9.31 -3.52
C ILE A 157 -9.36 -10.61 -4.10
N GLY A 158 -8.17 -10.55 -4.70
CA GLY A 158 -7.40 -11.71 -5.15
C GLY A 158 -6.15 -11.87 -4.29
N LEU A 159 -5.95 -13.07 -3.76
CA LEU A 159 -4.75 -13.45 -3.01
C LEU A 159 -4.00 -14.55 -3.75
N HIS A 160 -2.69 -14.40 -3.92
CA HIS A 160 -1.85 -15.42 -4.52
C HIS A 160 -0.47 -15.47 -3.87
N LEU A 161 -0.04 -16.64 -3.45
CA LEU A 161 1.32 -16.86 -2.93
C LEU A 161 2.24 -17.26 -4.09
N GLY A 162 3.31 -16.49 -4.31
CA GLY A 162 4.27 -16.79 -5.37
C GLY A 162 5.54 -15.97 -5.28
N ASP A 163 6.46 -16.27 -6.21
CA ASP A 163 7.73 -15.58 -6.30
C ASP A 163 7.60 -14.36 -7.21
N VAL A 164 8.17 -13.24 -6.76
CA VAL A 164 8.17 -11.96 -7.48
C VAL A 164 9.53 -11.28 -7.33
N MET A 165 9.89 -10.48 -8.33
CA MET A 165 10.98 -9.52 -8.22
C MET A 165 10.45 -8.27 -7.51
N TYR A 166 11.00 -7.93 -6.34
CA TYR A 166 10.67 -6.76 -5.55
C TYR A 166 11.79 -5.73 -5.66
N GLY A 167 11.52 -4.59 -6.29
CA GLY A 167 12.57 -3.60 -6.54
C GLY A 167 12.18 -2.45 -7.45
N ASN A 168 13.21 -1.76 -7.92
CA ASN A 168 13.11 -0.53 -8.71
C ASN A 168 12.91 -0.80 -10.20
N ILE A 169 11.78 -0.38 -10.74
CA ILE A 169 11.49 -0.39 -12.16
C ILE A 169 11.20 1.02 -12.66
N GLY A 170 11.51 1.29 -13.91
CA GLY A 170 11.16 2.56 -14.55
C GLY A 170 12.19 3.08 -15.53
N THR A 171 12.20 4.38 -15.70
CA THR A 171 13.15 5.12 -16.54
C THR A 171 14.30 5.68 -15.70
N ALA A 172 15.26 6.36 -16.35
CA ALA A 172 16.34 7.04 -15.64
C ALA A 172 15.82 8.16 -14.72
N ASP A 173 14.73 8.82 -15.14
CA ASP A 173 14.20 10.00 -14.46
C ASP A 173 13.00 9.70 -13.54
N ARG A 174 12.41 8.49 -13.66
CA ARG A 174 11.28 8.07 -12.84
C ARG A 174 11.33 6.58 -12.53
N ILE A 175 11.50 6.30 -11.28
CA ILE A 175 11.59 4.94 -10.73
C ILE A 175 10.38 4.71 -9.83
N GLU A 176 9.85 3.50 -9.87
CA GLU A 176 8.80 2.99 -8.98
C GLU A 176 9.33 1.76 -8.26
N PHE A 177 9.11 1.68 -6.95
CA PHE A 177 9.45 0.52 -6.15
C PHE A 177 8.20 -0.38 -6.05
N THR A 178 8.27 -1.57 -6.62
CA THR A 178 7.09 -2.45 -6.75
C THR A 178 7.48 -3.90 -6.97
N VAL A 179 6.49 -4.79 -7.10
CA VAL A 179 6.70 -6.19 -7.45
C VAL A 179 6.37 -6.47 -8.92
N ILE A 180 7.17 -7.35 -9.52
CA ILE A 180 7.02 -7.80 -10.90
C ILE A 180 7.14 -9.32 -10.94
N GLY A 181 6.24 -9.97 -11.65
CA GLY A 181 6.27 -11.42 -11.85
C GLY A 181 4.91 -11.99 -12.25
N ALA A 182 4.92 -13.26 -12.60
CA ALA A 182 3.69 -13.97 -12.95
C ALA A 182 2.68 -13.97 -11.80
N ALA A 183 3.16 -14.11 -10.56
CA ALA A 183 2.32 -14.16 -9.36
C ALA A 183 1.48 -12.89 -9.16
N ALA A 184 2.02 -11.69 -9.49
CA ALA A 184 1.27 -10.45 -9.44
C ALA A 184 0.12 -10.42 -10.46
N ASN A 185 0.37 -10.91 -11.68
CA ASN A 185 -0.65 -11.03 -12.71
C ASN A 185 -1.71 -12.08 -12.36
N GLU A 186 -1.32 -13.16 -11.70
CA GLU A 186 -2.24 -14.20 -11.25
C GLU A 186 -3.16 -13.70 -10.14
N ALA A 187 -2.65 -12.92 -9.16
CA ALA A 187 -3.47 -12.29 -8.14
C ALA A 187 -4.54 -11.38 -8.77
N ALA A 188 -4.17 -10.57 -9.77
CA ALA A 188 -5.12 -9.73 -10.49
C ALA A 188 -6.15 -10.54 -11.30
N ARG A 189 -5.76 -11.70 -11.86
CA ARG A 189 -6.71 -12.60 -12.54
C ARG A 189 -7.69 -13.26 -11.56
N ILE A 190 -7.19 -13.68 -10.39
CA ILE A 190 -8.02 -14.25 -9.32
C ILE A 190 -9.04 -13.23 -8.85
N GLU A 191 -8.61 -11.98 -8.64
CA GLU A 191 -9.52 -10.89 -8.33
C GLU A 191 -10.60 -10.73 -9.40
N GLY A 192 -10.22 -10.78 -10.69
CA GLY A 192 -11.15 -10.71 -11.81
C GLY A 192 -12.23 -11.78 -11.81
N LEU A 193 -12.00 -12.98 -11.24
CA LEU A 193 -12.99 -14.04 -11.10
C LEU A 193 -14.12 -13.66 -10.12
N CYS A 194 -13.88 -12.76 -9.16
CA CYS A 194 -14.92 -12.26 -8.28
C CYS A 194 -16.05 -11.52 -9.04
N LYS A 195 -15.85 -11.19 -10.33
CA LYS A 195 -16.90 -10.61 -11.20
C LYS A 195 -17.98 -11.62 -11.60
N THR A 196 -17.66 -12.91 -11.50
CA THR A 196 -18.51 -14.01 -11.95
C THR A 196 -19.09 -14.85 -10.81
N LEU A 197 -18.69 -14.56 -9.58
CA LEU A 197 -19.20 -15.16 -8.35
C LEU A 197 -20.24 -14.27 -7.70
#